data_48923dc114fdc8d66c9afe9a12ff2e9b
#
_entry.id   48923dc114fdc8d66c9afe9a12ff2e9b
#
_cell.length_a   1.000
_cell.length_b   1.000
_cell.length_c   1.000
_cell.angle_alpha   90.00
_cell.angle_beta   90.00
_cell.angle_gamma   90.00
#
_symmetry.space_group_name_H-M   'P 1'
#
loop_
_entity.id
_entity.type
_entity.pdbx_description
1 polymer ?
#
loop_
_entity_poly.entity_id
_entity_poly.type
_entity_poly.pdbx_seq_one_letter_code
_entity_poly.pdbx_strand_id
1 'polypeptide(L)'
;MKKIQVQRRLRKAVVPCDKLSNHMFNYTADEFKDIILNHEECECVEGQDRKGKEVTTPYYLSAAEEYADLSPLTAFDRELLYGIASAYEQGFKFLSFKMMLSAMTGEDKNRVRSEQFEAIKAAVKRLMTIIRIDLTPLLKAFPKYRKRHVGSAELISPILPCKILDIVEINGQRTFAVELLDESPLMTVAKLKQQLITYDLEPLAVPNQNNTEQVIVIKNYLLRRVKLIKRGLNSTILFKTIYNECGLADADKWQKQDARKEILDILNHFKAVNVIKDFTIERQGNAYRAIKIFYGKPRRL
;
A
#
# COMPACT_ATOMS: atom_id res chain seq x y z
N MET A 1 28.82 15.71 -21.61
CA MET A 1 27.84 14.61 -21.54
C MET A 1 27.82 14.06 -20.11
N LYS A 2 26.80 14.36 -19.31
CA LYS A 2 26.62 13.75 -17.99
C LYS A 2 26.25 12.30 -18.19
N LYS A 3 27.04 11.37 -17.64
CA LYS A 3 26.75 9.93 -17.62
C LYS A 3 25.34 9.73 -17.03
N ILE A 4 24.44 9.14 -17.82
CA ILE A 4 23.14 8.66 -17.37
C ILE A 4 23.42 7.73 -16.19
N GLN A 5 23.00 8.11 -15.00
CA GLN A 5 23.07 7.23 -13.83
C GLN A 5 22.26 5.99 -14.18
N VAL A 6 22.90 4.83 -14.15
CA VAL A 6 22.24 3.52 -14.23
C VAL A 6 21.10 3.52 -13.25
N GLN A 7 19.88 3.37 -13.72
CA GLN A 7 18.67 3.34 -12.89
C GLN A 7 18.88 2.26 -11.82
N ARG A 8 19.08 2.69 -10.57
CA ARG A 8 19.12 1.75 -9.44
C ARG A 8 17.75 1.11 -9.31
N ARG A 9 17.69 -0.20 -9.42
CA ARG A 9 16.47 -0.98 -9.24
C ARG A 9 16.02 -0.85 -7.79
N LEU A 10 14.73 -0.60 -7.58
CA LEU A 10 14.12 -0.68 -6.28
C LEU A 10 14.11 -2.15 -5.82
N ARG A 11 14.77 -2.46 -4.70
CA ARG A 11 14.91 -3.84 -4.20
C ARG A 11 14.07 -4.13 -2.97
N LYS A 12 13.77 -3.10 -2.20
CA LYS A 12 13.04 -3.21 -0.93
C LYS A 12 11.86 -2.28 -0.90
N ALA A 13 10.78 -2.76 -0.29
CA ALA A 13 9.67 -1.92 0.12
C ALA A 13 9.80 -1.57 1.60
N VAL A 14 9.45 -0.31 1.93
CA VAL A 14 9.27 0.17 3.30
C VAL A 14 7.84 0.71 3.37
N VAL A 15 6.97 0.02 4.08
CA VAL A 15 5.53 0.32 4.02
C VAL A 15 4.92 0.47 5.40
N PRO A 16 3.89 1.32 5.55
CA PRO A 16 3.09 1.41 6.76
C PRO A 16 2.41 0.08 7.10
N CYS A 17 2.27 -0.18 8.38
CA CYS A 17 1.45 -1.27 8.90
C CYS A 17 0.53 -0.82 10.04
N ASP A 18 0.28 0.48 10.13
CA ASP A 18 -0.62 1.09 11.10
C ASP A 18 -2.09 1.05 10.62
N LYS A 19 -3.01 1.23 11.58
CA LYS A 19 -4.44 1.19 11.27
C LYS A 19 -4.92 2.34 10.39
N LEU A 20 -4.36 3.55 10.54
CA LEU A 20 -4.75 4.70 9.71
C LEU A 20 -4.47 4.41 8.23
N SER A 21 -3.23 3.98 7.92
CA SER A 21 -2.83 3.67 6.55
C SER A 21 -3.67 2.54 5.93
N ASN A 22 -4.17 1.58 6.73
CA ASN A 22 -5.05 0.54 6.22
C ASN A 22 -6.48 1.06 6.04
N HIS A 23 -6.98 1.84 6.97
CA HIS A 23 -8.36 2.36 6.98
C HIS A 23 -8.65 3.25 5.77
N MET A 24 -7.69 4.12 5.41
CA MET A 24 -7.80 5.05 4.29
C MET A 24 -8.17 4.42 2.94
N PHE A 25 -7.88 3.14 2.74
CA PHE A 25 -8.10 2.44 1.48
C PHE A 25 -9.26 1.42 1.53
N ASN A 26 -10.07 1.49 2.56
CA ASN A 26 -11.18 0.54 2.78
C ASN A 26 -12.55 1.23 2.83
N TYR A 27 -12.65 2.50 2.47
CA TYR A 27 -13.92 3.21 2.36
C TYR A 27 -14.76 2.69 1.20
N THR A 28 -16.05 2.59 1.41
CA THR A 28 -17.03 2.49 0.32
C THR A 28 -17.13 3.83 -0.42
N ALA A 29 -17.73 3.83 -1.62
CA ALA A 29 -17.89 5.05 -2.39
C ALA A 29 -18.75 6.09 -1.67
N ASP A 30 -19.80 5.64 -0.97
CA ASP A 30 -20.70 6.52 -0.25
C ASP A 30 -20.02 7.11 1.00
N GLU A 31 -19.35 6.28 1.80
CA GLU A 31 -18.57 6.76 2.96
C GLU A 31 -17.50 7.77 2.57
N PHE A 32 -16.75 7.49 1.50
CA PHE A 32 -15.70 8.40 1.02
C PHE A 32 -16.26 9.74 0.55
N LYS A 33 -17.39 9.70 -0.17
CA LYS A 33 -18.08 10.88 -0.63
C LYS A 33 -18.61 11.71 0.53
N ASP A 34 -19.21 11.07 1.51
CA ASP A 34 -19.75 11.72 2.72
C ASP A 34 -18.64 12.42 3.51
N ILE A 35 -17.50 11.76 3.71
CA ILE A 35 -16.34 12.35 4.40
C ILE A 35 -15.81 13.59 3.66
N ILE A 36 -15.70 13.52 2.32
CA ILE A 36 -15.21 14.67 1.53
C ILE A 36 -16.20 15.83 1.54
N LEU A 37 -17.49 15.56 1.47
CA LEU A 37 -18.53 16.60 1.46
C LEU A 37 -18.74 17.22 2.84
N ASN A 38 -18.59 16.43 3.90
CA ASN A 38 -18.77 16.84 5.30
C ASN A 38 -17.41 17.07 5.98
N HIS A 39 -16.50 17.73 5.29
CA HIS A 39 -15.10 17.95 5.71
C HIS A 39 -14.90 18.66 7.06
N GLU A 40 -15.98 19.07 7.73
CA GLU A 40 -15.96 19.59 9.10
C GLU A 40 -15.97 18.47 10.14
N GLU A 41 -16.37 17.24 9.79
CA GLU A 41 -16.38 16.10 10.69
C GLU A 41 -15.03 15.39 10.73
N CYS A 42 -14.54 15.21 11.95
CA CYS A 42 -13.25 14.55 12.19
C CYS A 42 -13.47 13.03 12.27
N GLU A 43 -12.87 12.32 11.34
CA GLU A 43 -12.73 10.88 11.45
C GLU A 43 -11.63 10.50 12.45
N CYS A 44 -11.83 9.44 13.21
CA CYS A 44 -10.88 9.00 14.21
C CYS A 44 -10.51 7.53 14.03
N VAL A 45 -9.22 7.24 13.91
CA VAL A 45 -8.71 5.87 13.95
C VAL A 45 -8.07 5.58 15.28
N GLU A 46 -8.66 4.66 16.03
CA GLU A 46 -8.09 4.12 17.24
C GLU A 46 -7.04 3.06 16.91
N GLY A 47 -5.87 3.20 17.45
CA GLY A 47 -4.75 2.29 17.24
C GLY A 47 -3.97 2.13 18.53
N GLN A 48 -2.96 1.25 18.50
CA GLN A 48 -2.01 1.11 19.59
C GLN A 48 -0.64 1.50 19.12
N ASP A 49 0.14 2.14 20.00
CA ASP A 49 1.57 2.34 19.77
C ASP A 49 2.32 1.00 19.93
N ARG A 50 3.64 1.01 19.68
CA ARG A 50 4.49 -0.18 19.81
C ARG A 50 4.49 -0.80 21.22
N LYS A 51 4.05 -0.06 22.23
CA LYS A 51 3.96 -0.51 23.63
C LYS A 51 2.55 -0.99 24.01
N GLY A 52 1.63 -1.06 23.05
CA GLY A 52 0.25 -1.45 23.27
C GLY A 52 -0.63 -0.34 23.87
N LYS A 53 -0.12 0.89 23.99
CA LYS A 53 -0.93 2.02 24.46
C LYS A 53 -1.87 2.48 23.34
N GLU A 54 -3.12 2.66 23.66
CA GLU A 54 -4.12 3.23 22.75
C GLU A 54 -3.75 4.65 22.34
N VAL A 55 -3.83 4.92 21.04
CA VAL A 55 -3.58 6.22 20.44
C VAL A 55 -4.63 6.46 19.38
N THR A 56 -5.43 7.48 19.57
CA THR A 56 -6.40 7.97 18.58
C THR A 56 -5.68 8.89 17.60
N THR A 57 -5.95 8.74 16.32
CA THR A 57 -5.40 9.60 15.26
C THR A 57 -6.57 10.23 14.51
N PRO A 58 -6.91 11.48 14.85
CA PRO A 58 -7.92 12.23 14.10
C PRO A 58 -7.40 12.65 12.73
N TYR A 59 -8.25 12.60 11.71
CA TYR A 59 -7.93 13.07 10.37
C TYR A 59 -9.17 13.56 9.63
N TYR A 60 -8.94 14.34 8.58
CA TYR A 60 -9.95 14.86 7.66
C TYR A 60 -9.50 14.60 6.23
N LEU A 61 -10.45 14.42 5.33
CA LEU A 61 -10.19 14.32 3.90
C LEU A 61 -10.85 15.50 3.18
N SER A 62 -10.17 16.01 2.16
CA SER A 62 -10.74 16.99 1.25
C SER A 62 -10.28 16.71 -0.17
N ALA A 63 -11.16 16.97 -1.14
CA ALA A 63 -10.77 16.93 -2.54
C ALA A 63 -9.89 18.14 -2.87
N ALA A 64 -8.82 17.94 -3.65
CA ALA A 64 -8.18 19.06 -4.31
C ALA A 64 -9.12 19.58 -5.39
N GLU A 65 -9.45 20.89 -5.38
CA GLU A 65 -10.44 21.50 -6.28
C GLU A 65 -10.22 21.20 -7.78
N GLU A 66 -8.97 21.04 -8.18
CA GLU A 66 -8.57 20.75 -9.57
C GLU A 66 -8.69 19.26 -9.96
N TYR A 67 -8.80 18.34 -8.99
CA TYR A 67 -8.77 16.89 -9.21
C TYR A 67 -9.92 16.17 -8.49
N ALA A 68 -11.05 16.83 -8.36
CA ALA A 68 -12.23 16.33 -7.65
C ALA A 68 -12.84 15.06 -8.28
N ASP A 69 -12.02 14.00 -8.41
CA ASP A 69 -12.50 12.66 -8.59
C ASP A 69 -12.93 12.15 -7.18
N LEU A 70 -14.23 12.21 -6.92
CA LEU A 70 -14.85 11.73 -5.68
C LEU A 70 -14.84 10.20 -5.61
N SER A 71 -14.01 9.54 -6.40
CA SER A 71 -13.83 8.09 -6.35
C SER A 71 -13.05 7.69 -5.10
N PRO A 72 -13.49 6.66 -4.38
CA PRO A 72 -12.79 6.19 -3.18
C PRO A 72 -11.40 5.68 -3.51
N LEU A 73 -10.51 5.81 -2.53
CA LEU A 73 -9.19 5.21 -2.60
C LEU A 73 -9.32 3.68 -2.57
N THR A 74 -8.64 3.02 -3.49
CA THR A 74 -8.72 1.57 -3.65
C THR A 74 -7.52 0.84 -3.03
N ALA A 75 -7.64 -0.47 -2.87
CA ALA A 75 -6.52 -1.30 -2.46
C ALA A 75 -5.34 -1.22 -3.47
N PHE A 76 -5.61 -0.97 -4.76
CA PHE A 76 -4.58 -0.76 -5.77
C PHE A 76 -3.84 0.57 -5.56
N ASP A 77 -4.55 1.64 -5.20
CA ASP A 77 -3.93 2.94 -4.86
C ASP A 77 -2.99 2.80 -3.66
N ARG A 78 -3.36 1.98 -2.67
CA ARG A 78 -2.51 1.65 -1.54
C ARG A 78 -1.19 1.03 -1.98
N GLU A 79 -1.23 0.03 -2.86
CA GLU A 79 -0.03 -0.64 -3.33
C GLU A 79 0.86 0.30 -4.15
N LEU A 80 0.25 1.16 -4.96
CA LEU A 80 0.97 2.19 -5.70
C LEU A 80 1.65 3.18 -4.76
N LEU A 81 0.91 3.71 -3.77
CA LEU A 81 1.47 4.62 -2.77
C LEU A 81 2.66 3.99 -2.04
N TYR A 82 2.53 2.74 -1.61
CA TYR A 82 3.59 2.04 -0.90
C TYR A 82 4.83 1.80 -1.76
N GLY A 83 4.64 1.49 -3.04
CA GLY A 83 5.73 1.39 -4.01
C GLY A 83 6.46 2.73 -4.18
N ILE A 84 5.71 3.82 -4.37
CA ILE A 84 6.24 5.18 -4.54
C ILE A 84 6.94 5.65 -3.25
N ALA A 85 6.31 5.48 -2.08
CA ALA A 85 6.89 5.87 -0.80
C ALA A 85 8.19 5.09 -0.51
N SER A 86 8.23 3.81 -0.86
CA SER A 86 9.44 3.00 -0.75
C SER A 86 10.58 3.49 -1.64
N ALA A 87 10.24 4.00 -2.81
CA ALA A 87 11.22 4.63 -3.70
C ALA A 87 11.73 5.96 -3.14
N TYR A 88 10.83 6.78 -2.59
CA TYR A 88 11.20 8.03 -1.92
C TYR A 88 12.18 7.79 -0.75
N GLU A 89 11.92 6.77 0.09
CA GLU A 89 12.81 6.36 1.18
C GLU A 89 14.21 5.95 0.70
N GLN A 90 14.33 5.49 -0.54
CA GLN A 90 15.61 5.14 -1.16
C GLN A 90 16.25 6.29 -1.95
N GLY A 91 15.67 7.50 -1.84
CA GLY A 91 16.21 8.74 -2.42
C GLY A 91 15.79 8.98 -3.88
N PHE A 92 14.82 8.24 -4.41
CA PHE A 92 14.28 8.53 -5.73
C PHE A 92 13.29 9.71 -5.64
N LYS A 93 13.53 10.73 -6.45
CA LYS A 93 12.62 11.88 -6.54
C LYS A 93 11.78 11.87 -7.82
N PHE A 94 12.24 11.18 -8.85
CA PHE A 94 11.51 11.01 -10.10
C PHE A 94 11.21 9.54 -10.33
N LEU A 95 9.96 9.23 -10.60
CA LEU A 95 9.50 7.88 -10.87
C LEU A 95 8.76 7.86 -12.21
N SER A 96 9.31 7.15 -13.17
CA SER A 96 8.60 6.83 -14.39
C SER A 96 7.51 5.78 -14.12
N PHE A 97 6.56 5.68 -15.04
CA PHE A 97 5.54 4.64 -15.02
C PHE A 97 6.12 3.23 -14.79
N LYS A 98 7.19 2.89 -15.52
CA LYS A 98 7.85 1.57 -15.39
C LYS A 98 8.41 1.34 -13.99
N MET A 99 8.98 2.36 -13.37
CA MET A 99 9.50 2.26 -12.00
C MET A 99 8.37 2.04 -10.99
N MET A 100 7.25 2.74 -11.15
CA MET A 100 6.06 2.55 -10.29
C MET A 100 5.52 1.13 -10.43
N LEU A 101 5.36 0.63 -11.65
CA LEU A 101 4.92 -0.74 -11.91
C LEU A 101 5.92 -1.76 -11.34
N SER A 102 7.23 -1.56 -11.54
CA SER A 102 8.27 -2.43 -10.98
C SER A 102 8.23 -2.45 -9.44
N ALA A 103 7.98 -1.32 -8.80
CA ALA A 103 7.85 -1.23 -7.35
C ALA A 103 6.68 -2.07 -6.79
N MET A 104 5.58 -2.18 -7.55
CA MET A 104 4.42 -2.98 -7.15
C MET A 104 4.54 -4.47 -7.53
N THR A 105 5.28 -4.80 -8.58
CA THR A 105 5.31 -6.15 -9.13
C THR A 105 6.59 -6.92 -8.85
N GLY A 106 7.65 -6.23 -8.42
CA GLY A 106 8.99 -6.81 -8.28
C GLY A 106 9.67 -7.14 -9.61
N GLU A 107 9.05 -6.83 -10.74
CA GLU A 107 9.53 -7.20 -12.08
C GLU A 107 10.02 -5.99 -12.87
N ASP A 108 11.10 -6.16 -13.63
CA ASP A 108 11.52 -5.20 -14.66
C ASP A 108 10.80 -5.53 -15.97
N LYS A 109 9.63 -4.94 -16.19
CA LYS A 109 8.88 -5.16 -17.43
C LYS A 109 9.25 -4.14 -18.49
N ASN A 110 9.68 -4.63 -19.64
CA ASN A 110 9.91 -3.78 -20.81
C ASN A 110 8.60 -3.44 -21.55
N ARG A 111 7.57 -4.30 -21.42
CA ARG A 111 6.27 -4.07 -22.04
C ARG A 111 5.25 -3.72 -20.97
N VAL A 112 4.59 -2.61 -21.19
CA VAL A 112 3.51 -2.09 -20.37
C VAL A 112 2.22 -2.25 -21.18
N ARG A 113 1.15 -2.72 -20.54
CA ARG A 113 -0.18 -2.74 -21.13
C ARG A 113 -0.84 -1.37 -20.96
N SER A 114 -1.62 -0.95 -21.95
CA SER A 114 -2.37 0.33 -21.88
C SER A 114 -3.26 0.42 -20.65
N GLU A 115 -3.90 -0.68 -20.27
CA GLU A 115 -4.75 -0.77 -19.08
C GLU A 115 -3.99 -0.47 -17.79
N GLN A 116 -2.78 -1.02 -17.64
CA GLN A 116 -1.91 -0.75 -16.48
C GLN A 116 -1.47 0.72 -16.45
N PHE A 117 -1.26 1.31 -17.61
CA PHE A 117 -0.89 2.73 -17.72
C PHE A 117 -2.02 3.63 -17.22
N GLU A 118 -3.24 3.40 -17.70
CA GLU A 118 -4.40 4.20 -17.28
C GLU A 118 -4.76 3.96 -15.81
N ALA A 119 -4.66 2.72 -15.32
CA ALA A 119 -4.89 2.39 -13.91
C ALA A 119 -3.92 3.15 -12.98
N ILE A 120 -2.62 3.14 -13.27
CA ILE A 120 -1.62 3.88 -12.46
C ILE A 120 -1.86 5.38 -12.55
N LYS A 121 -2.17 5.90 -13.74
CA LYS A 121 -2.46 7.32 -13.92
C LYS A 121 -3.66 7.76 -13.11
N ALA A 122 -4.75 6.98 -13.13
CA ALA A 122 -5.94 7.23 -12.33
C ALA A 122 -5.64 7.14 -10.82
N ALA A 123 -4.89 6.12 -10.40
CA ALA A 123 -4.49 5.95 -9.01
C ALA A 123 -3.64 7.12 -8.48
N VAL A 124 -2.66 7.62 -9.27
CA VAL A 124 -1.88 8.81 -8.90
C VAL A 124 -2.79 10.02 -8.69
N LYS A 125 -3.78 10.22 -9.56
CA LYS A 125 -4.73 11.33 -9.40
C LYS A 125 -5.56 11.20 -8.13
N ARG A 126 -6.12 10.02 -7.81
CA ARG A 126 -6.85 9.80 -6.56
C ARG A 126 -5.98 10.03 -5.32
N LEU A 127 -4.71 9.64 -5.37
CA LEU A 127 -3.75 9.86 -4.29
C LEU A 127 -3.35 11.35 -4.08
N MET A 128 -3.79 12.26 -4.95
CA MET A 128 -3.68 13.71 -4.71
C MET A 128 -4.76 14.26 -3.78
N THR A 129 -5.71 13.44 -3.31
CA THR A 129 -6.62 13.79 -2.22
C THR A 129 -5.84 14.35 -1.03
N ILE A 130 -6.31 15.49 -0.51
CA ILE A 130 -5.68 16.15 0.63
C ILE A 130 -6.14 15.48 1.91
N ILE A 131 -5.19 15.14 2.77
CA ILE A 131 -5.43 14.66 4.13
C ILE A 131 -4.90 15.69 5.13
N ARG A 132 -5.71 15.95 6.16
CA ARG A 132 -5.35 16.75 7.34
C ARG A 132 -5.34 15.82 8.54
N ILE A 133 -4.22 15.66 9.20
CA ILE A 133 -4.04 14.76 10.35
C ILE A 133 -3.70 15.58 11.58
N ASP A 134 -4.45 15.45 12.65
CA ASP A 134 -4.05 15.97 13.96
C ASP A 134 -2.96 15.08 14.57
N LEU A 135 -1.75 15.57 14.58
CA LEU A 135 -0.60 14.91 15.19
C LEU A 135 -0.47 15.15 16.70
N THR A 136 -1.30 16.00 17.28
CA THR A 136 -1.20 16.40 18.70
C THR A 136 -1.25 15.18 19.64
N PRO A 137 -2.21 14.23 19.49
CA PRO A 137 -2.26 13.05 20.35
C PRO A 137 -1.02 12.17 20.21
N LEU A 138 -0.53 12.01 18.97
CA LEU A 138 0.68 11.23 18.69
C LEU A 138 1.92 11.85 19.34
N LEU A 139 2.13 13.15 19.17
CA LEU A 139 3.29 13.84 19.74
C LEU A 139 3.27 13.84 21.26
N LYS A 140 2.10 14.01 21.89
CA LYS A 140 1.93 13.91 23.34
C LYS A 140 2.19 12.50 23.88
N ALA A 141 1.92 11.45 23.08
CA ALA A 141 2.15 10.06 23.47
C ALA A 141 3.63 9.68 23.49
N PHE A 142 4.48 10.33 22.68
CA PHE A 142 5.90 9.97 22.57
C PHE A 142 6.79 10.74 23.56
N PRO A 143 7.62 10.05 24.36
CA PRO A 143 8.49 10.68 25.38
C PRO A 143 9.42 11.75 24.83
N LYS A 144 9.91 11.58 23.57
CA LYS A 144 10.79 12.52 22.88
C LYS A 144 10.16 13.90 22.72
N TYR A 145 8.85 13.97 22.54
CA TYR A 145 8.10 15.21 22.30
C TYR A 145 7.38 15.74 23.54
N ARG A 146 7.24 14.93 24.61
CA ARG A 146 6.60 15.35 25.88
C ARG A 146 7.25 16.56 26.53
N LYS A 147 8.56 16.75 26.35
CA LYS A 147 9.31 17.89 26.87
C LYS A 147 9.08 19.19 26.06
N ARG A 148 8.49 19.08 24.87
CA ARG A 148 8.08 20.23 24.07
C ARG A 148 6.62 20.50 24.40
N HIS A 149 6.33 21.72 24.86
CA HIS A 149 4.96 22.16 25.13
C HIS A 149 4.21 22.34 23.79
N VAL A 150 3.82 21.22 23.17
CA VAL A 150 3.05 21.22 21.92
C VAL A 150 1.60 21.47 22.27
N GLY A 151 1.07 22.64 21.91
CA GLY A 151 -0.35 22.99 22.04
C GLY A 151 -1.19 22.25 21.01
N SER A 152 -0.87 22.40 19.74
CA SER A 152 -1.47 21.71 18.59
C SER A 152 -0.42 21.43 17.53
N ALA A 153 -0.63 20.37 16.74
CA ALA A 153 0.21 20.04 15.60
C ALA A 153 -0.64 19.34 14.53
N GLU A 154 -0.67 19.90 13.35
CA GLU A 154 -1.40 19.36 12.20
C GLU A 154 -0.45 19.07 11.04
N LEU A 155 -0.75 18.06 10.26
CA LEU A 155 -0.11 17.73 8.99
C LEU A 155 -1.17 17.81 7.89
N ILE A 156 -1.00 18.76 6.97
CA ILE A 156 -1.90 18.96 5.84
C ILE A 156 -1.08 18.75 4.57
N SER A 157 -1.47 17.78 3.76
CA SER A 157 -0.75 17.44 2.53
C SER A 157 -1.61 16.55 1.64
N PRO A 158 -1.39 16.53 0.31
CA PRO A 158 -1.85 15.40 -0.50
C PRO A 158 -1.32 14.07 0.06
N ILE A 159 -2.10 13.00 -0.05
CA ILE A 159 -1.66 11.65 0.35
C ILE A 159 -0.38 11.26 -0.39
N LEU A 160 -0.27 11.66 -1.67
CA LEU A 160 0.93 11.58 -2.48
C LEU A 160 1.37 13.00 -2.89
N PRO A 161 2.31 13.64 -2.19
CA PRO A 161 2.83 14.95 -2.56
C PRO A 161 3.72 14.85 -3.80
N CYS A 162 3.17 15.11 -4.98
CA CYS A 162 3.91 14.99 -6.23
C CYS A 162 3.46 16.02 -7.28
N LYS A 163 4.31 16.22 -8.30
CA LYS A 163 3.93 16.81 -9.59
C LYS A 163 3.78 15.70 -10.61
N ILE A 164 2.75 15.80 -11.43
CA ILE A 164 2.50 14.86 -12.54
C ILE A 164 3.14 15.42 -13.81
N LEU A 165 3.88 14.55 -14.50
CA LEU A 165 4.42 14.81 -15.83
C LEU A 165 3.74 13.83 -16.80
N ASP A 166 2.82 14.34 -17.61
CA ASP A 166 2.09 13.58 -18.64
C ASP A 166 2.45 14.19 -20.00
N ILE A 167 3.36 13.55 -20.73
CA ILE A 167 3.89 14.03 -21.98
C ILE A 167 3.36 13.14 -23.11
N VAL A 168 2.75 13.75 -24.09
CA VAL A 168 2.39 13.10 -25.35
C VAL A 168 3.35 13.60 -26.43
N GLU A 169 4.18 12.72 -26.95
CA GLU A 169 5.08 13.05 -28.03
C GLU A 169 4.34 13.16 -29.37
N ILE A 170 4.94 13.86 -30.35
CA ILE A 170 4.35 14.06 -31.68
C ILE A 170 4.08 12.71 -32.38
N ASN A 171 4.90 11.69 -32.11
CA ASN A 171 4.74 10.32 -32.61
C ASN A 171 3.62 9.52 -31.90
N GLY A 172 2.89 10.15 -30.97
CA GLY A 172 1.85 9.50 -30.16
C GLY A 172 2.38 8.71 -28.97
N GLN A 173 3.68 8.65 -28.75
CA GLN A 173 4.25 8.00 -27.57
C GLN A 173 3.89 8.81 -26.32
N ARG A 174 3.40 8.11 -25.28
CA ARG A 174 3.07 8.72 -24.00
C ARG A 174 4.12 8.42 -22.96
N THR A 175 4.53 9.44 -22.25
CA THR A 175 5.42 9.34 -21.08
C THR A 175 4.69 9.88 -19.86
N PHE A 176 4.54 9.04 -18.84
CA PHE A 176 3.97 9.42 -17.56
C PHE A 176 5.02 9.24 -16.46
N ALA A 177 5.19 10.26 -15.66
CA ALA A 177 6.11 10.24 -14.53
C ALA A 177 5.57 11.12 -13.39
N VAL A 178 6.09 10.92 -12.19
CA VAL A 178 5.85 11.79 -11.04
C VAL A 178 7.17 12.32 -10.48
N GLU A 179 7.18 13.60 -10.12
CA GLU A 179 8.22 14.22 -9.31
C GLU A 179 7.70 14.28 -7.87
N LEU A 180 8.37 13.58 -6.96
CA LEU A 180 8.00 13.55 -5.54
C LEU A 180 8.51 14.81 -4.86
N LEU A 181 7.61 15.56 -4.25
CA LEU A 181 7.90 16.83 -3.59
C LEU A 181 8.25 16.61 -2.13
N ASP A 182 7.56 15.67 -1.47
CA ASP A 182 7.73 15.38 -0.05
C ASP A 182 7.35 13.91 0.24
N GLU A 183 7.56 13.50 1.50
CA GLU A 183 7.10 12.22 2.01
C GLU A 183 5.58 12.19 2.15
N SER A 184 4.98 11.01 1.89
CA SER A 184 3.55 10.81 2.17
C SER A 184 3.23 11.02 3.66
N PRO A 185 2.15 11.76 4.00
CA PRO A 185 1.71 11.94 5.38
C PRO A 185 1.44 10.62 6.12
N LEU A 186 1.00 9.58 5.41
CA LEU A 186 0.81 8.24 6.00
C LEU A 186 2.13 7.60 6.41
N MET A 187 3.21 7.80 5.64
CA MET A 187 4.55 7.35 6.01
C MET A 187 5.07 8.10 7.24
N THR A 188 4.87 9.41 7.30
CA THR A 188 5.23 10.25 8.44
C THR A 188 4.54 9.75 9.72
N VAL A 189 3.24 9.49 9.68
CA VAL A 189 2.47 8.93 10.82
C VAL A 189 2.99 7.55 11.21
N ALA A 190 3.21 6.66 10.25
CA ALA A 190 3.71 5.31 10.52
C ALA A 190 5.13 5.33 11.12
N LYS A 191 6.00 6.26 10.71
CA LYS A 191 7.31 6.51 11.33
C LYS A 191 7.18 6.99 12.76
N LEU A 192 6.30 7.96 13.02
CA LEU A 192 6.04 8.44 14.38
C LEU A 192 5.54 7.30 15.28
N LYS A 193 4.65 6.45 14.79
CA LYS A 193 4.14 5.26 15.49
C LYS A 193 5.14 4.10 15.56
N GLN A 194 6.27 4.18 14.84
CA GLN A 194 7.23 3.08 14.65
C GLN A 194 6.58 1.81 14.06
N GLN A 195 5.58 1.99 13.21
CA GLN A 195 4.78 0.93 12.60
C GLN A 195 5.09 0.82 11.09
N LEU A 196 6.35 0.57 10.79
CA LEU A 196 6.83 0.25 9.45
C LEU A 196 7.28 -1.19 9.34
N ILE A 197 7.05 -1.79 8.19
CA ILE A 197 7.63 -3.07 7.80
C ILE A 197 8.49 -2.90 6.56
N THR A 198 9.54 -3.69 6.48
CA THR A 198 10.44 -3.72 5.33
C THR A 198 10.50 -5.14 4.77
N TYR A 199 10.44 -5.27 3.45
CA TYR A 199 10.57 -6.55 2.77
C TYR A 199 11.21 -6.39 1.38
N ASP A 200 11.77 -7.49 0.89
CA ASP A 200 12.33 -7.54 -0.45
C ASP A 200 11.20 -7.64 -1.48
N LEU A 201 11.35 -6.97 -2.62
CA LEU A 201 10.36 -6.97 -3.70
C LEU A 201 10.46 -8.18 -4.62
N GLU A 202 11.62 -8.87 -4.64
CA GLU A 202 11.85 -10.03 -5.49
C GLU A 202 10.74 -11.10 -5.42
N PRO A 203 10.20 -11.45 -4.24
CA PRO A 203 9.11 -12.42 -4.14
C PRO A 203 7.81 -12.03 -4.85
N LEU A 204 7.62 -10.74 -5.20
CA LEU A 204 6.46 -10.29 -5.95
C LEU A 204 6.55 -10.65 -7.44
N ALA A 205 7.72 -11.01 -7.94
CA ALA A 205 7.94 -11.44 -9.32
C ALA A 205 7.49 -12.90 -9.53
N VAL A 206 6.18 -13.15 -9.49
CA VAL A 206 5.61 -14.49 -9.67
C VAL A 206 5.65 -14.87 -11.16
N PRO A 207 6.34 -15.97 -11.53
CA PRO A 207 6.47 -16.37 -12.94
C PRO A 207 5.11 -16.64 -13.61
N ASN A 208 4.99 -16.26 -14.87
CA ASN A 208 3.81 -16.50 -15.72
C ASN A 208 2.50 -15.91 -15.19
N GLN A 209 2.52 -15.06 -14.21
CA GLN A 209 1.34 -14.40 -13.67
C GLN A 209 1.05 -13.08 -14.39
N ASN A 210 -0.20 -12.88 -14.78
CA ASN A 210 -0.63 -11.59 -15.29
C ASN A 210 -0.76 -10.58 -14.13
N ASN A 211 -0.02 -9.47 -14.21
CA ASN A 211 -0.12 -8.41 -13.20
C ASN A 211 -1.33 -7.51 -13.48
N THR A 212 -2.54 -8.03 -13.29
CA THR A 212 -3.75 -7.22 -13.18
C THR A 212 -3.75 -6.45 -11.86
N GLU A 213 -4.58 -5.43 -11.72
CA GLU A 213 -4.72 -4.67 -10.47
C GLU A 213 -4.99 -5.61 -9.30
N GLN A 214 -5.96 -6.51 -9.45
CA GLN A 214 -6.32 -7.50 -8.43
C GLN A 214 -5.14 -8.39 -8.03
N VAL A 215 -4.39 -8.91 -8.99
CA VAL A 215 -3.23 -9.77 -8.73
C VAL A 215 -2.12 -9.00 -8.00
N ILE A 216 -1.87 -7.76 -8.41
CA ILE A 216 -0.91 -6.87 -7.73
C ILE A 216 -1.30 -6.68 -6.27
N VAL A 217 -2.56 -6.39 -6.00
CA VAL A 217 -3.06 -6.19 -4.64
C VAL A 217 -2.92 -7.47 -3.80
N ILE A 218 -3.36 -8.61 -4.33
CA ILE A 218 -3.31 -9.90 -3.60
C ILE A 218 -1.87 -10.26 -3.23
N LYS A 219 -0.92 -10.20 -4.16
CA LYS A 219 0.46 -10.61 -3.87
C LYS A 219 1.17 -9.66 -2.89
N ASN A 220 0.93 -8.36 -2.98
CA ASN A 220 1.47 -7.40 -2.02
C ASN A 220 0.85 -7.59 -0.63
N TYR A 221 -0.47 -7.76 -0.54
CA TYR A 221 -1.15 -8.08 0.70
C TYR A 221 -0.58 -9.35 1.35
N LEU A 222 -0.48 -10.46 0.60
CA LEU A 222 0.04 -11.72 1.10
C LEU A 222 1.50 -11.59 1.59
N LEU A 223 2.35 -10.88 0.84
CA LEU A 223 3.74 -10.69 1.24
C LEU A 223 3.85 -9.87 2.53
N ARG A 224 3.10 -8.78 2.66
CA ARG A 224 3.03 -7.99 3.90
C ARG A 224 2.53 -8.86 5.06
N ARG A 225 1.44 -9.58 4.85
CA ARG A 225 0.85 -10.45 5.89
C ARG A 225 1.84 -11.51 6.37
N VAL A 226 2.54 -12.16 5.44
CA VAL A 226 3.60 -13.11 5.74
C VAL A 226 4.71 -12.47 6.59
N LYS A 227 5.15 -11.25 6.27
CA LYS A 227 6.17 -10.54 7.08
C LYS A 227 5.68 -10.18 8.47
N LEU A 228 4.41 -9.81 8.62
CA LEU A 228 3.80 -9.52 9.92
C LEU A 228 3.68 -10.79 10.78
N ILE A 229 3.34 -11.93 10.20
CA ILE A 229 3.31 -13.22 10.91
C ILE A 229 4.71 -13.55 11.45
N LYS A 230 5.77 -13.33 10.68
CA LYS A 230 7.16 -13.49 11.17
C LYS A 230 7.48 -12.60 12.37
N ARG A 231 6.74 -11.51 12.58
CA ARG A 231 6.87 -10.62 13.74
C ARG A 231 5.94 -10.98 14.91
N GLY A 232 5.26 -12.10 14.85
CA GLY A 232 4.44 -12.63 15.95
C GLY A 232 2.92 -12.53 15.76
N LEU A 233 2.43 -12.10 14.59
CA LEU A 233 1.00 -12.21 14.30
C LEU A 233 0.57 -13.66 14.11
N ASN A 234 -0.74 -13.90 14.23
CA ASN A 234 -1.34 -15.19 13.98
C ASN A 234 -0.98 -15.72 12.58
N SER A 235 -0.52 -16.98 12.52
CA SER A 235 -0.13 -17.66 11.28
C SER A 235 -1.32 -18.04 10.37
N THR A 236 -2.54 -17.86 10.83
CA THR A 236 -3.76 -18.14 10.07
C THR A 236 -4.28 -16.88 9.41
N ILE A 237 -4.55 -16.93 8.11
CA ILE A 237 -5.11 -15.86 7.31
C ILE A 237 -6.48 -16.32 6.82
N LEU A 238 -7.55 -15.61 7.19
CA LEU A 238 -8.90 -15.94 6.73
C LEU A 238 -9.10 -15.47 5.28
N PHE A 239 -9.74 -16.28 4.44
CA PHE A 239 -10.09 -15.85 3.07
C PHE A 239 -11.00 -14.61 3.08
N LYS A 240 -11.94 -14.53 4.03
CA LYS A 240 -12.77 -13.32 4.21
C LYS A 240 -11.91 -12.07 4.40
N THR A 241 -10.85 -12.15 5.21
CA THR A 241 -9.93 -11.02 5.43
C THR A 241 -9.16 -10.67 4.15
N ILE A 242 -8.70 -11.68 3.40
CA ILE A 242 -8.04 -11.42 2.10
C ILE A 242 -8.99 -10.69 1.15
N TYR A 243 -10.24 -11.16 1.05
CA TYR A 243 -11.21 -10.53 0.16
C TYR A 243 -11.49 -9.08 0.55
N ASN A 244 -11.70 -8.80 1.83
CA ASN A 244 -11.94 -7.45 2.31
C ASN A 244 -10.74 -6.53 2.03
N GLU A 245 -9.54 -6.97 2.39
CA GLU A 245 -8.31 -6.17 2.23
C GLU A 245 -7.86 -6.00 0.77
N CYS A 246 -8.35 -6.85 -0.12
CA CYS A 246 -8.02 -6.80 -1.55
C CYS A 246 -9.15 -6.23 -2.42
N GLY A 247 -10.18 -5.61 -1.83
CA GLY A 247 -11.28 -5.02 -2.57
C GLY A 247 -12.21 -6.06 -3.24
N LEU A 248 -12.30 -7.27 -2.67
CA LEU A 248 -13.09 -8.38 -3.19
C LEU A 248 -14.26 -8.76 -2.26
N ALA A 249 -14.61 -7.89 -1.31
CA ALA A 249 -15.69 -8.16 -0.36
C ALA A 249 -17.00 -8.51 -1.08
N ASP A 250 -17.38 -7.67 -2.04
CA ASP A 250 -18.61 -7.76 -2.82
C ASP A 250 -18.46 -8.52 -4.13
N ALA A 251 -17.26 -9.09 -4.39
CA ALA A 251 -17.00 -9.89 -5.57
C ALA A 251 -17.91 -11.12 -5.63
N ASP A 252 -18.30 -11.51 -6.85
CA ASP A 252 -19.13 -12.68 -7.07
C ASP A 252 -18.37 -14.01 -6.80
N LYS A 253 -19.09 -15.13 -6.97
CA LYS A 253 -18.54 -16.47 -6.74
C LYS A 253 -17.37 -16.79 -7.69
N TRP A 254 -17.46 -16.37 -8.95
CA TRP A 254 -16.45 -16.63 -9.98
C TRP A 254 -15.20 -15.81 -9.75
N GLN A 255 -15.34 -14.53 -9.49
CA GLN A 255 -14.24 -13.64 -9.14
C GLN A 255 -13.51 -14.14 -7.89
N LYS A 256 -14.23 -14.57 -6.83
CA LYS A 256 -13.64 -15.19 -5.66
C LYS A 256 -12.96 -16.53 -5.95
N GLN A 257 -13.44 -17.28 -6.96
CA GLN A 257 -12.80 -18.52 -7.39
C GLN A 257 -11.47 -18.24 -8.11
N ASP A 258 -11.43 -17.26 -8.99
CA ASP A 258 -10.21 -16.86 -9.70
C ASP A 258 -9.20 -16.28 -8.71
N ALA A 259 -9.63 -15.43 -7.81
CA ALA A 259 -8.76 -14.92 -6.73
C ALA A 259 -8.16 -16.05 -5.88
N ARG A 260 -8.90 -17.13 -5.60
CA ARG A 260 -8.34 -18.30 -4.88
C ARG A 260 -7.24 -19.00 -5.67
N LYS A 261 -7.39 -19.14 -6.97
CA LYS A 261 -6.34 -19.68 -7.85
C LYS A 261 -5.07 -18.83 -7.75
N GLU A 262 -5.20 -17.51 -7.93
CA GLU A 262 -4.09 -16.58 -7.85
C GLU A 262 -3.39 -16.62 -6.46
N ILE A 263 -4.18 -16.69 -5.39
CA ILE A 263 -3.65 -16.83 -4.02
C ILE A 263 -2.80 -18.09 -3.89
N LEU A 264 -3.26 -19.22 -4.40
CA LEU A 264 -2.53 -20.48 -4.32
C LEU A 264 -1.24 -20.45 -5.14
N ASP A 265 -1.27 -19.87 -6.34
CA ASP A 265 -0.11 -19.73 -7.20
C ASP A 265 0.95 -18.82 -6.56
N ILE A 266 0.53 -17.70 -5.96
CA ILE A 266 1.41 -16.80 -5.21
C ILE A 266 2.04 -17.52 -4.00
N LEU A 267 1.27 -18.28 -3.23
CA LEU A 267 1.79 -18.99 -2.06
C LEU A 267 2.74 -20.13 -2.47
N ASN A 268 2.47 -20.84 -3.56
CA ASN A 268 3.39 -21.83 -4.11
C ASN A 268 4.71 -21.17 -4.54
N HIS A 269 4.64 -20.01 -5.19
CA HIS A 269 5.84 -19.25 -5.51
C HIS A 269 6.59 -18.81 -4.24
N PHE A 270 5.90 -18.27 -3.22
CA PHE A 270 6.53 -17.90 -1.95
C PHE A 270 7.21 -19.08 -1.26
N LYS A 271 6.65 -20.29 -1.39
CA LYS A 271 7.28 -21.52 -0.94
C LYS A 271 8.54 -21.85 -1.77
N ALA A 272 8.46 -21.75 -3.09
CA ALA A 272 9.58 -22.03 -3.99
C ALA A 272 10.78 -21.08 -3.76
N VAL A 273 10.52 -19.79 -3.48
CA VAL A 273 11.57 -18.79 -3.19
C VAL A 273 11.89 -18.67 -1.68
N ASN A 274 11.45 -19.61 -0.86
CA ASN A 274 11.75 -19.68 0.58
C ASN A 274 11.25 -18.48 1.42
N VAL A 275 10.23 -17.77 0.99
CA VAL A 275 9.55 -16.75 1.79
C VAL A 275 8.77 -17.41 2.94
N ILE A 276 8.13 -18.53 2.65
CA ILE A 276 7.47 -19.43 3.61
C ILE A 276 8.03 -20.84 3.47
N LYS A 277 7.91 -21.66 4.51
CA LYS A 277 8.30 -23.08 4.44
C LYS A 277 7.22 -23.90 3.74
N ASP A 278 5.98 -23.69 4.16
CA ASP A 278 4.82 -24.41 3.67
C ASP A 278 3.53 -23.66 4.03
N PHE A 279 2.41 -24.10 3.48
CA PHE A 279 1.08 -23.63 3.86
C PHE A 279 0.06 -24.77 3.75
N THR A 280 -1.03 -24.65 4.51
CA THR A 280 -2.19 -25.56 4.41
C THR A 280 -3.46 -24.74 4.27
N ILE A 281 -4.43 -25.31 3.56
CA ILE A 281 -5.75 -24.73 3.38
C ILE A 281 -6.74 -25.39 4.34
N GLU A 282 -7.30 -24.61 5.23
CA GLU A 282 -8.41 -25.03 6.08
C GLU A 282 -9.73 -24.84 5.34
N ARG A 283 -10.56 -25.88 5.34
CA ARG A 283 -11.90 -25.87 4.73
C ARG A 283 -12.97 -26.11 5.80
N GLN A 284 -14.14 -25.57 5.55
CA GLN A 284 -15.35 -25.87 6.32
C GLN A 284 -16.40 -26.40 5.32
N GLY A 285 -16.58 -27.72 5.30
CA GLY A 285 -17.26 -28.40 4.20
C GLY A 285 -16.53 -28.13 2.88
N ASN A 286 -17.25 -27.66 1.88
CA ASN A 286 -16.67 -27.31 0.56
C ASN A 286 -16.11 -25.87 0.50
N ALA A 287 -16.27 -25.07 1.56
CA ALA A 287 -15.84 -23.68 1.57
C ALA A 287 -14.39 -23.54 2.04
N TYR A 288 -13.63 -22.70 1.36
CA TYR A 288 -12.29 -22.26 1.78
C TYR A 288 -12.43 -21.28 2.96
N ARG A 289 -11.92 -21.65 4.13
CA ARG A 289 -12.03 -20.86 5.36
C ARG A 289 -10.77 -20.03 5.61
N ALA A 290 -9.62 -20.68 5.64
CA ALA A 290 -8.37 -20.05 6.04
C ALA A 290 -7.15 -20.69 5.38
N ILE A 291 -6.05 -19.97 5.45
CA ILE A 291 -4.72 -20.40 5.05
C ILE A 291 -3.86 -20.36 6.29
N LYS A 292 -3.21 -21.47 6.65
CA LYS A 292 -2.22 -21.54 7.72
C LYS A 292 -0.83 -21.55 7.12
N ILE A 293 0.01 -20.60 7.53
CA ILE A 293 1.38 -20.41 7.02
C ILE A 293 2.38 -21.05 8.01
N PHE A 294 3.33 -21.80 7.46
CA PHE A 294 4.43 -22.38 8.22
C PHE A 294 5.75 -21.72 7.86
N TYR A 295 6.52 -21.36 8.88
CA TYR A 295 7.87 -20.84 8.74
C TYR A 295 8.89 -21.91 9.13
N GLY A 296 10.01 -21.97 8.41
CA GLY A 296 11.17 -22.68 8.90
C GLY A 296 11.73 -21.98 10.15
N LYS A 297 12.32 -22.72 11.08
CA LYS A 297 13.12 -22.09 12.14
C LYS A 297 14.12 -21.14 11.48
N PRO A 298 14.29 -19.90 11.98
CA PRO A 298 15.34 -19.03 11.47
C PRO A 298 16.65 -19.81 11.60
N ARG A 299 17.39 -19.97 10.50
CA ARG A 299 18.78 -20.41 10.59
C ARG A 299 19.47 -19.39 11.47
N ARG A 300 19.90 -19.80 12.66
CA ARG A 300 20.85 -19.02 13.46
C ARG A 300 22.11 -18.92 12.59
N LEU A 301 22.37 -17.76 12.03
CA LEU A 301 23.67 -17.38 11.48
C LEU A 301 24.60 -17.13 12.66
#